data_ab1055466ecbd6fa67b8a3735c93ff07
#
_entry.id   ab1055466ecbd6fa67b8a3735c93ff07
#
_cell.length_a   1.000
_cell.length_b   1.000
_cell.length_c   1.000
_cell.angle_alpha   90.00
_cell.angle_beta   90.00
_cell.angle_gamma   90.00
#
_symmetry.space_group_name_H-M   'P 1'
#
loop_
_entity.id
_entity.type
_entity.pdbx_description
1 polymer ?
#
loop_
_entity_poly.entity_id
_entity_poly.type
_entity_poly.pdbx_seq_one_letter_code
_entity_poly.pdbx_strand_id
1 'polypeptide(L)'
;AFGGVRAVDGLSFSAHEREIIAVIGPNGAGKTSAFNCITGFYKPTSGAMRLTHDDGNRIQLEHLNDFRISKQAKVARTFQNIRLFPGMTALENLMVAQHNALMRASGLTLLGLLGVPSWRVAEKKAIDLARTWLERIGLLDRADDAAGNLPYGAQRRLEIARAMCTDPILLCLDEPA
;
A
#
# COMPACT_ATOMS: atom_id res chain seq x y z
N ALA A 1 20.76 2.50 12.95
CA ALA A 1 21.37 3.68 13.58
C ALA A 1 21.61 4.73 12.50
N PHE A 2 21.40 6.00 12.84
CA PHE A 2 21.65 7.15 11.96
C PHE A 2 22.70 8.03 12.64
N GLY A 3 23.92 8.14 12.05
CA GLY A 3 24.97 9.00 12.61
C GLY A 3 25.25 8.80 14.12
N GLY A 4 25.18 7.56 14.61
CA GLY A 4 25.35 7.23 16.03
C GLY A 4 24.08 7.23 16.88
N VAL A 5 22.96 7.74 16.37
CA VAL A 5 21.68 7.72 17.09
C VAL A 5 20.94 6.40 16.81
N ARG A 6 20.56 5.68 17.87
CA ARG A 6 19.69 4.51 17.78
C ARG A 6 18.22 4.97 17.77
N ALA A 7 17.60 5.00 16.60
CA ALA A 7 16.19 5.40 16.47
C ALA A 7 15.21 4.31 16.95
N VAL A 8 15.62 3.04 16.84
CA VAL A 8 14.87 1.87 17.34
C VAL A 8 15.87 0.96 18.02
N ASP A 9 15.59 0.54 19.24
CA ASP A 9 16.45 -0.34 20.03
C ASP A 9 15.62 -1.45 20.65
N GLY A 10 15.94 -2.71 20.33
CA GLY A 10 15.33 -3.90 20.91
C GLY A 10 13.82 -4.09 20.67
N LEU A 11 13.24 -3.46 19.62
CA LEU A 11 11.83 -3.63 19.28
C LEU A 11 11.58 -5.03 18.73
N SER A 12 10.72 -5.78 19.41
CA SER A 12 10.24 -7.09 18.96
C SER A 12 8.74 -7.18 19.15
N PHE A 13 8.01 -7.56 18.11
CA PHE A 13 6.58 -7.85 18.16
C PHE A 13 6.21 -8.84 17.05
N SER A 14 5.04 -9.43 17.15
CA SER A 14 4.43 -10.25 16.11
C SER A 14 3.04 -9.72 15.80
N ALA A 15 2.65 -9.84 14.53
CA ALA A 15 1.31 -9.56 14.05
C ALA A 15 0.75 -10.82 13.38
N HIS A 16 -0.49 -11.14 13.68
CA HIS A 16 -1.17 -12.29 13.09
C HIS A 16 -2.21 -11.84 12.06
N GLU A 17 -2.65 -12.79 11.25
CA GLU A 17 -3.70 -12.55 10.27
C GLU A 17 -4.95 -11.97 10.94
N ARG A 18 -5.54 -10.95 10.30
CA ARG A 18 -6.73 -10.22 10.80
C ARG A 18 -6.55 -9.49 12.13
N GLU A 19 -5.33 -9.29 12.55
CA GLU A 19 -5.01 -8.53 13.77
C GLU A 19 -4.70 -7.07 13.42
N ILE A 20 -5.13 -6.16 14.30
CA ILE A 20 -4.77 -4.74 14.26
C ILE A 20 -3.81 -4.48 15.41
N ILE A 21 -2.59 -4.07 15.08
CA ILE A 21 -1.57 -3.71 16.06
C ILE A 21 -1.34 -2.20 16.01
N ALA A 22 -1.46 -1.54 17.16
CA ALA A 22 -1.13 -0.15 17.32
C ALA A 22 0.27 0.03 17.91
N VAL A 23 1.13 0.75 17.18
CA VAL A 23 2.45 1.18 17.68
C VAL A 23 2.30 2.58 18.25
N ILE A 24 2.28 2.68 19.58
CA ILE A 24 2.10 3.96 20.29
C ILE A 24 3.38 4.40 20.98
N GLY A 25 3.56 5.70 21.12
CA GLY A 25 4.70 6.31 21.78
C GLY A 25 4.81 7.80 21.48
N PRO A 26 5.63 8.56 22.22
CA PRO A 26 5.82 9.98 21.99
C PRO A 26 6.49 10.28 20.64
N ASN A 27 6.49 11.55 20.26
CA ASN A 27 7.21 11.99 19.06
C ASN A 27 8.73 11.73 19.26
N GLY A 28 9.38 11.23 18.22
CA GLY A 28 10.78 10.82 18.28
C GLY A 28 11.03 9.40 18.83
N ALA A 29 10.01 8.67 19.30
CA ALA A 29 10.16 7.29 19.81
C ALA A 29 10.54 6.25 18.74
N GLY A 30 10.73 6.64 17.48
CA GLY A 30 11.16 5.74 16.42
C GLY A 30 10.01 5.00 15.69
N LYS A 31 8.75 5.36 15.92
CA LYS A 31 7.59 4.73 15.26
C LYS A 31 7.74 4.72 13.73
N THR A 32 7.93 5.90 13.14
CA THR A 32 8.15 6.04 11.69
C THR A 32 9.41 5.30 11.21
N SER A 33 10.46 5.23 12.05
CA SER A 33 11.67 4.46 11.71
C SER A 33 11.39 2.96 11.66
N ALA A 34 10.56 2.42 12.56
CA ALA A 34 10.12 1.04 12.52
C ALA A 34 9.29 0.76 11.26
N PHE A 35 8.31 1.61 10.92
CA PHE A 35 7.55 1.52 9.68
C PHE A 35 8.45 1.60 8.44
N ASN A 36 9.44 2.50 8.43
CA ASN A 36 10.41 2.61 7.34
C ASN A 36 11.23 1.33 7.17
N CYS A 37 11.57 0.63 8.25
CA CYS A 37 12.24 -0.67 8.15
C CYS A 37 11.31 -1.74 7.57
N ILE A 38 10.07 -1.84 8.06
CA ILE A 38 9.10 -2.85 7.60
C ILE A 38 8.77 -2.65 6.11
N THR A 39 8.68 -1.40 5.66
CA THR A 39 8.33 -1.04 4.29
C THR A 39 9.53 -0.88 3.35
N GLY A 40 10.76 -1.13 3.85
CA GLY A 40 11.99 -1.19 3.05
C GLY A 40 12.65 0.14 2.72
N PHE A 41 12.13 1.26 3.24
CA PHE A 41 12.80 2.57 3.08
C PHE A 41 14.16 2.61 3.78
N TYR A 42 14.28 1.88 4.90
CA TYR A 42 15.54 1.70 5.61
C TYR A 42 15.79 0.22 5.88
N LYS A 43 17.05 -0.17 5.85
CA LYS A 43 17.44 -1.49 6.33
C LYS A 43 17.79 -1.42 7.82
N PRO A 44 17.29 -2.38 8.63
CA PRO A 44 17.69 -2.46 10.02
C PRO A 44 19.21 -2.74 10.11
N THR A 45 19.87 -2.18 11.10
CA THR A 45 21.29 -2.42 11.35
C THR A 45 21.52 -3.83 11.89
N SER A 46 20.55 -4.36 12.63
CA SER A 46 20.54 -5.71 13.19
C SER A 46 19.10 -6.16 13.43
N GLY A 47 18.90 -7.46 13.60
CA GLY A 47 17.60 -8.07 13.77
C GLY A 47 17.06 -8.68 12.48
N ALA A 48 15.89 -9.30 12.55
CA ALA A 48 15.23 -9.94 11.42
C ALA A 48 13.74 -9.59 11.41
N MET A 49 13.21 -9.40 10.20
CA MET A 49 11.78 -9.14 9.97
C MET A 49 11.24 -10.20 9.03
N ARG A 50 10.32 -11.02 9.51
CA ARG A 50 9.77 -12.16 8.75
C ARG A 50 8.30 -11.92 8.49
N LEU A 51 7.91 -12.11 7.23
CA LEU A 51 6.51 -12.16 6.81
C LEU A 51 6.22 -13.55 6.27
N THR A 52 5.15 -14.17 6.74
CA THR A 52 4.69 -15.48 6.26
C THR A 52 3.43 -15.28 5.44
N HIS A 53 3.41 -15.77 4.21
CA HIS A 53 2.24 -15.76 3.34
C HIS A 53 1.33 -16.97 3.64
N ASP A 54 0.09 -16.92 3.16
CA ASP A 54 -0.92 -17.96 3.37
C ASP A 54 -0.50 -19.33 2.79
N ASP A 55 0.34 -19.31 1.75
CA ASP A 55 0.94 -20.50 1.15
C ASP A 55 2.10 -21.09 1.96
N GLY A 56 2.40 -20.50 3.14
CA GLY A 56 3.51 -20.87 4.01
C GLY A 56 4.87 -20.31 3.59
N ASN A 57 4.95 -19.57 2.49
CA ASN A 57 6.19 -18.94 2.05
C ASN A 57 6.63 -17.85 3.05
N ARG A 58 7.90 -17.92 3.49
CA ARG A 58 8.49 -17.00 4.46
C ARG A 58 9.46 -16.06 3.77
N ILE A 59 9.19 -14.78 3.89
CA ILE A 59 10.00 -13.71 3.31
C ILE A 59 10.72 -12.95 4.41
N GLN A 60 12.02 -12.74 4.26
CA GLN A 60 12.83 -11.89 5.12
C GLN A 60 12.85 -10.48 4.52
N LEU A 61 12.12 -9.55 5.14
CA LEU A 61 11.92 -8.21 4.61
C LEU A 61 13.22 -7.40 4.57
N GLU A 62 14.12 -7.62 5.52
CA GLU A 62 15.41 -6.92 5.59
C GLU A 62 16.33 -7.21 4.39
N HIS A 63 16.10 -8.32 3.68
CA HIS A 63 16.86 -8.68 2.48
C HIS A 63 16.26 -8.13 1.19
N LEU A 64 15.02 -7.64 1.23
CA LEU A 64 14.36 -7.07 0.05
C LEU A 64 14.65 -5.57 -0.09
N ASN A 65 14.71 -5.09 -1.33
CA ASN A 65 14.66 -3.67 -1.62
C ASN A 65 13.22 -3.16 -1.59
N ASP A 66 13.03 -1.85 -1.41
CA ASP A 66 11.74 -1.16 -1.25
C ASP A 66 10.65 -1.61 -2.24
N PHE A 67 10.91 -1.55 -3.56
CA PHE A 67 9.95 -1.98 -4.58
C PHE A 67 9.61 -3.48 -4.53
N ARG A 68 10.54 -4.33 -4.04
CA ARG A 68 10.32 -5.76 -3.89
C ARG A 68 9.45 -6.08 -2.69
N ILE A 69 9.53 -5.30 -1.63
CA ILE A 69 8.67 -5.44 -0.45
C ILE A 69 7.21 -5.27 -0.84
N SER A 70 6.89 -4.22 -1.59
CA SER A 70 5.51 -4.03 -2.09
C SER A 70 5.08 -5.14 -3.05
N LYS A 71 5.96 -5.55 -3.98
CA LYS A 71 5.62 -6.49 -5.05
C LYS A 71 5.61 -7.95 -4.61
N GLN A 72 6.60 -8.38 -3.80
CA GLN A 72 6.81 -9.78 -3.41
C GLN A 72 6.24 -10.06 -2.04
N ALA A 73 6.48 -9.19 -1.06
CA ALA A 73 5.97 -9.36 0.28
C ALA A 73 4.55 -8.81 0.46
N LYS A 74 3.98 -8.12 -0.55
CA LYS A 74 2.62 -7.53 -0.48
C LYS A 74 2.43 -6.65 0.76
N VAL A 75 3.41 -5.85 1.08
CA VAL A 75 3.34 -4.83 2.13
C VAL A 75 2.94 -3.51 1.50
N ALA A 76 1.84 -2.94 1.95
CA ALA A 76 1.41 -1.60 1.56
C ALA A 76 1.56 -0.62 2.73
N ARG A 77 1.69 0.67 2.41
CA ARG A 77 1.79 1.75 3.40
C ARG A 77 1.03 2.97 2.94
N THR A 78 0.35 3.62 3.88
CA THR A 78 -0.05 5.02 3.74
C THR A 78 1.06 5.92 4.31
N PHE A 79 1.06 7.19 3.91
CA PHE A 79 2.04 8.16 4.38
C PHE A 79 1.37 9.19 5.29
N GLN A 80 2.14 9.83 6.16
CA GLN A 80 1.65 10.92 7.01
C GLN A 80 1.03 12.05 6.16
N ASN A 81 1.68 12.42 5.06
CA ASN A 81 1.10 13.33 4.07
C ASN A 81 0.38 12.52 2.99
N ILE A 82 -0.86 12.90 2.69
CA ILE A 82 -1.67 12.26 1.65
C ILE A 82 -0.95 12.32 0.30
N ARG A 83 -0.80 11.17 -0.34
CA ARG A 83 -0.12 11.04 -1.63
C ARG A 83 -1.08 10.57 -2.71
N LEU A 84 -2.17 11.28 -2.90
CA LEU A 84 -3.07 11.09 -4.03
C LEU A 84 -2.57 11.86 -5.25
N PHE A 85 -3.07 11.49 -6.42
CA PHE A 85 -2.94 12.28 -7.64
C PHE A 85 -4.12 13.28 -7.69
N PRO A 86 -3.90 14.56 -7.34
CA PRO A 86 -5.00 15.50 -7.08
C PRO A 86 -5.82 15.83 -8.34
N GLY A 87 -5.20 15.76 -9.52
CA GLY A 87 -5.85 16.00 -10.81
C GLY A 87 -6.58 14.78 -11.39
N MET A 88 -6.44 13.61 -10.79
CA MET A 88 -7.16 12.40 -11.17
C MET A 88 -8.42 12.26 -10.33
N THR A 89 -9.42 11.58 -10.87
CA THR A 89 -10.64 11.25 -10.14
C THR A 89 -10.37 10.26 -8.99
N ALA A 90 -11.33 10.11 -8.08
CA ALA A 90 -11.23 9.11 -7.01
C ALA A 90 -11.09 7.70 -7.59
N LEU A 91 -11.86 7.37 -8.63
CA LEU A 91 -11.77 6.08 -9.32
C LEU A 91 -10.41 5.87 -9.97
N GLU A 92 -9.89 6.85 -10.72
CA GLU A 92 -8.58 6.76 -11.37
C GLU A 92 -7.44 6.56 -10.37
N ASN A 93 -7.48 7.21 -9.20
CA ASN A 93 -6.50 7.00 -8.14
C ASN A 93 -6.45 5.53 -7.69
N LEU A 94 -7.59 4.83 -7.62
CA LEU A 94 -7.64 3.42 -7.28
C LEU A 94 -7.19 2.52 -8.43
N MET A 95 -7.48 2.93 -9.67
CA MET A 95 -7.04 2.21 -10.88
C MET A 95 -5.51 2.23 -11.02
N VAL A 96 -4.87 3.36 -10.74
CA VAL A 96 -3.39 3.48 -10.79
C VAL A 96 -2.71 2.50 -9.83
N ALA A 97 -3.29 2.23 -8.67
CA ALA A 97 -2.74 1.24 -7.73
C ALA A 97 -2.69 -0.18 -8.30
N GLN A 98 -3.56 -0.49 -9.26
CA GLN A 98 -3.68 -1.79 -9.92
C GLN A 98 -2.85 -1.89 -11.21
N HIS A 99 -2.05 -0.86 -11.52
CA HIS A 99 -1.28 -0.77 -12.76
C HIS A 99 -0.43 -2.03 -13.03
N ASN A 100 0.25 -2.55 -12.00
CA ASN A 100 1.08 -3.75 -12.15
C ASN A 100 0.28 -5.00 -12.58
N ALA A 101 -0.95 -5.15 -12.09
CA ALA A 101 -1.83 -6.25 -12.48
C ALA A 101 -2.32 -6.08 -13.91
N LEU A 102 -2.70 -4.86 -14.27
CA LEU A 102 -3.13 -4.49 -15.62
C LEU A 102 -2.00 -4.67 -16.66
N MET A 103 -0.79 -4.24 -16.34
CA MET A 103 0.37 -4.42 -17.22
C MET A 103 0.73 -5.90 -17.46
N ARG A 104 0.57 -6.75 -16.46
CA ARG A 104 0.78 -8.20 -16.64
C ARG A 104 -0.29 -8.82 -17.55
N ALA A 105 -1.54 -8.37 -17.45
CA ALA A 105 -2.64 -8.85 -18.29
C ALA A 105 -2.51 -8.43 -19.75
N SER A 106 -1.80 -7.31 -20.02
CA SER A 106 -1.55 -6.83 -21.39
C SER A 106 -0.45 -7.58 -22.13
N GLY A 107 0.34 -8.40 -21.42
CA GLY A 107 1.38 -9.28 -21.98
C GLY A 107 2.58 -8.59 -22.63
N LEU A 108 2.44 -7.33 -22.98
CA LEU A 108 3.42 -6.37 -23.49
C LEU A 108 2.60 -5.14 -23.98
N THR A 109 3.06 -3.96 -23.70
CA THR A 109 2.37 -2.68 -23.97
C THR A 109 1.80 -2.51 -25.38
N LEU A 110 2.35 -3.18 -26.39
CA LEU A 110 1.89 -3.16 -27.78
C LEU A 110 0.60 -3.98 -28.01
N LEU A 111 0.38 -5.07 -27.29
CA LEU A 111 -0.82 -5.90 -27.41
C LEU A 111 -2.04 -5.27 -26.71
N GLY A 112 -1.81 -4.45 -25.68
CA GLY A 112 -2.88 -3.66 -25.03
C GLY A 112 -3.53 -2.64 -25.97
N LEU A 113 -2.76 -2.05 -26.89
CA LEU A 113 -3.28 -1.14 -27.94
C LEU A 113 -4.20 -1.84 -28.95
N LEU A 114 -4.06 -3.15 -29.14
CA LEU A 114 -4.87 -3.95 -30.07
C LEU A 114 -6.18 -4.46 -29.46
N GLY A 115 -6.52 -4.04 -28.23
CA GLY A 115 -7.80 -4.35 -27.59
C GLY A 115 -8.02 -5.84 -27.33
N VAL A 116 -6.97 -6.56 -26.97
CA VAL A 116 -7.02 -8.01 -26.70
C VAL A 116 -8.08 -8.31 -25.64
N PRO A 117 -8.93 -9.34 -25.81
CA PRO A 117 -9.99 -9.67 -24.86
C PRO A 117 -9.54 -9.80 -23.40
N SER A 118 -8.31 -10.27 -23.17
CA SER A 118 -7.71 -10.39 -21.82
C SER A 118 -7.53 -9.04 -21.11
N TRP A 119 -7.19 -7.98 -21.86
CA TRP A 119 -7.07 -6.62 -21.33
C TRP A 119 -8.43 -6.09 -20.84
N ARG A 120 -9.46 -6.20 -21.65
CA ARG A 120 -10.81 -5.74 -21.28
C ARG A 120 -11.35 -6.45 -20.04
N VAL A 121 -11.07 -7.74 -19.89
CA VAL A 121 -11.46 -8.51 -18.70
C VAL A 121 -10.68 -8.03 -17.46
N ALA A 122 -9.38 -7.79 -17.60
CA ALA A 122 -8.56 -7.29 -16.50
C ALA A 122 -8.96 -5.86 -16.09
N GLU A 123 -9.20 -4.99 -17.06
CA GLU A 123 -9.67 -3.62 -16.83
C GLU A 123 -11.01 -3.60 -16.11
N LYS A 124 -11.97 -4.40 -16.57
CA LYS A 124 -13.28 -4.53 -15.91
C LYS A 124 -13.12 -4.98 -14.44
N LYS A 125 -12.31 -6.01 -14.19
CA LYS A 125 -12.03 -6.46 -12.81
C LYS A 125 -11.42 -5.36 -11.96
N ALA A 126 -10.51 -4.58 -12.52
CA ALA A 126 -9.88 -3.48 -11.81
C ALA A 126 -10.87 -2.36 -11.48
N ILE A 127 -11.79 -2.03 -12.40
CA ILE A 127 -12.88 -1.07 -12.17
C ILE A 127 -13.83 -1.59 -11.10
N ASP A 128 -14.24 -2.86 -11.17
CA ASP A 128 -15.15 -3.47 -10.21
C ASP A 128 -14.53 -3.47 -8.79
N LEU A 129 -13.25 -3.79 -8.66
CA LEU A 129 -12.52 -3.71 -7.40
C LEU A 129 -12.44 -2.27 -6.87
N ALA A 130 -12.10 -1.31 -7.74
CA ALA A 130 -12.05 0.09 -7.36
C ALA A 130 -13.41 0.61 -6.88
N ARG A 131 -14.51 0.27 -7.58
CA ARG A 131 -15.87 0.61 -7.17
C ARG A 131 -16.25 0.00 -5.82
N THR A 132 -15.91 -1.27 -5.61
CA THR A 132 -16.13 -1.95 -4.32
C THR A 132 -15.43 -1.21 -3.17
N TRP A 133 -14.20 -0.75 -3.39
CA TRP A 133 -13.50 0.03 -2.37
C TRP A 133 -14.09 1.43 -2.18
N LEU A 134 -14.51 2.11 -3.26
CA LEU A 134 -15.21 3.40 -3.15
C LEU A 134 -16.51 3.27 -2.36
N GLU A 135 -17.28 2.21 -2.59
CA GLU A 135 -18.49 1.92 -1.81
C GLU A 135 -18.18 1.71 -0.32
N ARG A 136 -17.18 0.87 -0.01
CA ARG A 136 -16.76 0.60 1.38
C ARG A 136 -16.33 1.84 2.15
N ILE A 137 -15.73 2.81 1.49
CA ILE A 137 -15.28 4.06 2.11
C ILE A 137 -16.31 5.20 2.00
N GLY A 138 -17.49 4.94 1.43
CA GLY A 138 -18.57 5.92 1.27
C GLY A 138 -18.24 7.04 0.29
N LEU A 139 -17.59 6.72 -0.84
CA LEU A 139 -17.21 7.68 -1.88
C LEU A 139 -17.63 7.24 -3.29
N LEU A 140 -18.54 6.25 -3.41
CA LEU A 140 -18.98 5.78 -4.73
C LEU A 140 -19.66 6.87 -5.55
N ASP A 141 -20.51 7.70 -4.91
CA ASP A 141 -21.19 8.83 -5.54
C ASP A 141 -20.25 9.95 -5.99
N ARG A 142 -19.01 9.91 -5.54
CA ARG A 142 -17.94 10.87 -5.85
C ARG A 142 -16.80 10.24 -6.64
N ALA A 143 -17.06 9.10 -7.29
CA ALA A 143 -16.06 8.35 -8.05
C ALA A 143 -15.37 9.20 -9.12
N ASP A 144 -16.12 10.10 -9.76
CA ASP A 144 -15.67 10.96 -10.85
C ASP A 144 -15.16 12.32 -10.37
N ASP A 145 -15.23 12.61 -9.06
CA ASP A 145 -14.68 13.86 -8.50
C ASP A 145 -13.15 13.79 -8.50
N ALA A 146 -12.51 14.92 -8.83
CA ALA A 146 -11.07 15.05 -8.68
C ALA A 146 -10.66 14.87 -7.22
N ALA A 147 -9.68 14.01 -6.96
CA ALA A 147 -9.27 13.65 -5.61
C ALA A 147 -8.82 14.88 -4.78
N GLY A 148 -8.22 15.88 -5.44
CA GLY A 148 -7.82 17.13 -4.78
C GLY A 148 -9.00 17.98 -4.27
N ASN A 149 -10.20 17.79 -4.81
CA ASN A 149 -11.42 18.51 -4.41
C ASN A 149 -12.18 17.81 -3.27
N LEU A 150 -11.76 16.63 -2.87
CA LEU A 150 -12.38 15.92 -1.77
C LEU A 150 -11.99 16.57 -0.42
N PRO A 151 -12.88 16.56 0.58
CA PRO A 151 -12.52 16.94 1.95
C PRO A 151 -11.36 16.05 2.48
N TYR A 152 -10.54 16.60 3.37
CA TYR A 152 -9.35 15.91 3.89
C TYR A 152 -9.62 14.49 4.38
N GLY A 153 -10.68 14.30 5.18
CA GLY A 153 -11.06 12.97 5.68
C GLY A 153 -11.46 11.99 4.57
N ALA A 154 -12.05 12.50 3.46
CA ALA A 154 -12.36 11.69 2.29
C ALA A 154 -11.09 11.32 1.51
N GLN A 155 -10.16 12.27 1.35
CA GLN A 155 -8.85 12.01 0.75
C GLN A 155 -8.08 10.92 1.54
N ARG A 156 -8.13 10.99 2.88
CA ARG A 156 -7.48 9.99 3.74
C ARG A 156 -8.07 8.61 3.56
N ARG A 157 -9.40 8.48 3.53
CA ARG A 157 -10.08 7.21 3.24
C ARG A 157 -9.73 6.69 1.84
N LEU A 158 -9.67 7.59 0.85
CA LEU A 158 -9.30 7.22 -0.52
C LEU A 158 -7.85 6.71 -0.61
N GLU A 159 -6.91 7.30 0.15
CA GLU A 159 -5.53 6.83 0.22
C GLU A 159 -5.44 5.40 0.79
N ILE A 160 -6.22 5.12 1.85
CA ILE A 160 -6.30 3.76 2.43
C ILE A 160 -6.88 2.79 1.41
N ALA A 161 -7.99 3.15 0.76
CA ALA A 161 -8.62 2.31 -0.28
C ALA A 161 -7.65 2.03 -1.44
N ARG A 162 -6.86 3.03 -1.84
CA ARG A 162 -5.82 2.86 -2.86
C ARG A 162 -4.77 1.85 -2.44
N ALA A 163 -4.32 1.89 -1.19
CA ALA A 163 -3.39 0.90 -0.67
C ALA A 163 -4.01 -0.51 -0.66
N MET A 164 -5.29 -0.62 -0.29
CA MET A 164 -6.03 -1.89 -0.29
C MET A 164 -6.26 -2.47 -1.69
N CYS A 165 -6.35 -1.64 -2.73
CA CYS A 165 -6.43 -2.12 -4.13
C CYS A 165 -5.18 -2.88 -4.60
N THR A 166 -4.08 -2.83 -3.86
CA THR A 166 -2.88 -3.63 -4.15
C THR A 166 -2.95 -5.05 -3.57
N ASP A 167 -4.05 -5.42 -2.91
CA ASP A 167 -4.24 -6.69 -2.21
C ASP A 167 -3.09 -7.00 -1.23
N PRO A 168 -2.86 -6.13 -0.23
CA PRO A 168 -1.74 -6.30 0.68
C PRO A 168 -2.02 -7.37 1.74
N ILE A 169 -0.98 -8.12 2.13
CA ILE A 169 -1.00 -9.01 3.30
C ILE A 169 -0.78 -8.19 4.59
N LEU A 170 0.05 -7.17 4.51
CA LEU A 170 0.32 -6.24 5.61
C LEU A 170 0.10 -4.81 5.16
N LEU A 171 -0.79 -4.10 5.85
CA LEU A 171 -1.01 -2.67 5.66
C LEU A 171 -0.44 -1.88 6.84
N CYS A 172 0.49 -0.99 6.57
CA CYS A 172 1.07 -0.07 7.53
C CYS A 172 0.38 1.30 7.41
N LEU A 173 -0.32 1.74 8.44
CA LEU A 173 -0.96 3.05 8.51
C LEU A 173 -0.12 4.00 9.36
N ASP A 174 0.41 5.07 8.76
CA ASP A 174 1.21 6.07 9.46
C ASP A 174 0.33 7.29 9.75
N GLU A 175 -0.03 7.47 11.03
CA GLU A 175 -0.94 8.52 11.52
C GLU A 175 -2.24 8.59 10.69
N PRO A 176 -3.11 7.56 10.73
CA PRO A 176 -4.28 7.47 9.86
C PRO A 176 -5.43 8.41 10.24
N ALA A 177 -5.38 9.08 11.38
CA ALA A 177 -6.39 9.99 11.90
C ALA A 177 -6.05 11.46 11.67
#